data_ad7afe604b96d442a88e7ac2387181cd
#
_entry.id   ad7afe604b96d442a88e7ac2387181cd
#
_cell.length_a   1.000
_cell.length_b   1.000
_cell.length_c   1.000
_cell.angle_alpha   90.00
_cell.angle_beta   90.00
_cell.angle_gamma   90.00
#
_symmetry.space_group_name_H-M   'P 1'
#
loop_
_entity.id
_entity.type
_entity.pdbx_description
1 polymer ?
#
loop_
_entity_poly.entity_id
_entity_poly.type
_entity_poly.pdbx_seq_one_letter_code
_entity_poly.pdbx_strand_id
1 'polypeptide(L)'
;MPSARTPDASATLSDWLQYLESIHATAIDMGLDRVREVADRMDLELSGVKFVVGGTNGKGSTCAMLEAILLAAGYKVGLYTSPHLIDFNERARVNGQIATDAALIEPVSYTHLTLPTILLV
;
A
#
# COMPACT_ATOMS: atom_id res chain seq x y z
N MET A 1 24.34 12.71 -10.45
CA MET A 1 23.20 12.86 -9.54
C MET A 1 23.53 12.22 -8.23
N PRO A 2 23.37 12.95 -7.15
CA PRO A 2 23.52 12.29 -5.86
C PRO A 2 22.49 11.19 -5.74
N SER A 3 22.90 10.05 -5.23
CA SER A 3 21.95 8.99 -4.93
C SER A 3 21.00 9.45 -3.83
N ALA A 4 19.75 9.11 -3.95
CA ALA A 4 18.76 9.44 -2.93
C ALA A 4 19.18 8.81 -1.60
N ARG A 5 19.16 9.60 -0.55
CA ARG A 5 19.52 9.12 0.78
C ARG A 5 18.35 8.38 1.38
N THR A 6 18.61 7.18 1.89
CA THR A 6 17.59 6.40 2.57
C THR A 6 17.07 7.17 3.80
N PRO A 7 15.77 7.36 3.93
CA PRO A 7 15.20 8.00 5.11
C PRO A 7 15.49 7.21 6.38
N ASP A 8 15.59 7.91 7.49
CA ASP A 8 15.85 7.29 8.80
C ASP A 8 14.54 7.09 9.58
N ALA A 9 14.69 6.63 10.82
CA ALA A 9 13.53 6.33 11.67
C ALA A 9 12.67 7.56 12.01
N SER A 10 13.21 8.76 11.83
CA SER A 10 12.48 10.00 12.09
C SER A 10 11.77 10.54 10.86
N ALA A 11 11.95 9.90 9.71
CA ALA A 11 11.38 10.37 8.46
C ALA A 11 9.86 10.28 8.44
N THR A 12 9.22 11.25 7.79
CA THR A 12 7.78 11.27 7.62
C THR A 12 7.36 10.33 6.50
N LEU A 13 6.06 10.04 6.41
CA LEU A 13 5.52 9.28 5.29
C LEU A 13 5.84 9.96 3.95
N SER A 14 5.74 11.28 3.88
CA SER A 14 6.08 12.04 2.68
C SER A 14 7.54 11.81 2.26
N ASP A 15 8.46 11.80 3.21
CA ASP A 15 9.88 11.53 2.95
C ASP A 15 10.08 10.15 2.33
N TRP A 16 9.42 9.13 2.87
CA TRP A 16 9.49 7.77 2.35
C TRP A 16 8.90 7.67 0.95
N LEU A 17 7.77 8.32 0.70
CA LEU A 17 7.13 8.29 -0.62
C LEU A 17 8.01 8.97 -1.67
N GLN A 18 8.63 10.10 -1.35
CA GLN A 18 9.57 10.77 -2.23
C GLN A 18 10.80 9.91 -2.51
N TYR A 19 11.30 9.25 -1.49
CA TYR A 19 12.43 8.34 -1.64
C TYR A 19 12.09 7.21 -2.62
N LEU A 20 10.94 6.58 -2.46
CA LEU A 20 10.52 5.49 -3.34
C LEU A 20 10.39 5.94 -4.79
N GLU A 21 9.85 7.14 -5.03
CA GLU A 21 9.80 7.70 -6.38
C GLU A 21 11.18 7.89 -6.96
N SER A 22 12.12 8.38 -6.16
CA SER A 22 13.47 8.72 -6.64
C SER A 22 14.32 7.51 -6.99
N ILE A 23 14.09 6.37 -6.34
CA ILE A 23 14.88 5.15 -6.57
C ILE A 23 14.26 4.21 -7.59
N HIS A 24 13.07 4.51 -8.08
CA HIS A 24 12.38 3.64 -9.01
C HIS A 24 13.05 3.68 -10.38
N ALA A 25 13.58 2.54 -10.83
CA ALA A 25 14.32 2.44 -12.09
C ALA A 25 13.42 2.54 -13.32
N THR A 26 12.18 2.11 -13.21
CA THR A 26 11.19 2.19 -14.28
C THR A 26 9.89 2.74 -13.72
N ALA A 27 9.13 3.42 -14.56
CA ALA A 27 7.87 4.02 -14.13
C ALA A 27 6.86 2.98 -13.70
N ILE A 28 6.85 1.82 -14.34
CA ILE A 28 5.93 0.72 -14.02
C ILE A 28 6.70 -0.59 -14.06
N ASP A 29 6.56 -1.39 -13.03
CA ASP A 29 7.06 -2.75 -13.01
C ASP A 29 5.88 -3.68 -12.84
N MET A 30 5.56 -4.42 -13.90
CA MET A 30 4.42 -5.32 -13.93
C MET A 30 4.74 -6.71 -13.38
N GLY A 31 6.00 -6.98 -13.07
CA GLY A 31 6.40 -8.26 -12.50
C GLY A 31 6.04 -8.37 -11.03
N LEU A 32 5.96 -9.61 -10.53
CA LEU A 32 5.62 -9.90 -9.15
C LEU A 32 6.82 -10.22 -8.27
N ASP A 33 8.01 -10.35 -8.86
CA ASP A 33 9.19 -10.81 -8.13
C ASP A 33 9.58 -9.86 -7.01
N ARG A 34 9.54 -8.56 -7.26
CA ARG A 34 9.88 -7.55 -6.26
C ARG A 34 8.89 -7.54 -5.11
N VAL A 35 7.61 -7.58 -5.44
CA VAL A 35 6.55 -7.61 -4.42
C VAL A 35 6.67 -8.85 -3.56
N ARG A 36 6.91 -9.99 -4.21
CA ARG A 36 7.07 -11.27 -3.52
C ARG A 36 8.26 -11.24 -2.55
N GLU A 37 9.38 -10.67 -3.00
CA GLU A 37 10.56 -10.55 -2.15
C GLU A 37 10.29 -9.68 -0.92
N VAL A 38 9.62 -8.55 -1.09
CA VAL A 38 9.25 -7.68 0.03
C VAL A 38 8.29 -8.39 0.98
N ALA A 39 7.29 -9.08 0.44
CA ALA A 39 6.35 -9.85 1.26
C ALA A 39 7.06 -10.92 2.08
N ASP A 40 8.03 -11.60 1.50
CA ASP A 40 8.81 -12.62 2.19
C ASP A 40 9.63 -12.00 3.33
N ARG A 41 10.22 -10.83 3.11
CA ARG A 41 10.97 -10.13 4.15
C ARG A 41 10.10 -9.65 5.30
N MET A 42 8.86 -9.30 5.01
CA MET A 42 7.89 -8.90 6.03
C MET A 42 7.27 -10.09 6.74
N ASP A 43 7.55 -11.31 6.28
CA ASP A 43 6.96 -12.53 6.80
C ASP A 43 5.44 -12.47 6.81
N LEU A 44 4.87 -12.01 5.69
CA LEU A 44 3.44 -11.82 5.56
C LEU A 44 2.72 -13.15 5.34
N GLU A 45 1.79 -13.44 6.21
CA GLU A 45 0.84 -14.52 6.02
C GLU A 45 -0.53 -13.90 5.72
N LEU A 46 -0.96 -14.06 4.49
CA LEU A 46 -2.26 -13.53 4.07
C LEU A 46 -3.31 -14.63 4.14
N SER A 47 -3.89 -14.77 5.32
CA SER A 47 -5.04 -15.65 5.52
C SER A 47 -6.33 -14.84 5.34
N GLY A 48 -7.44 -15.55 5.14
CA GLY A 48 -8.73 -14.90 5.00
C GLY A 48 -9.17 -14.73 3.55
N VAL A 49 -10.38 -14.25 3.39
CA VAL A 49 -11.02 -14.08 2.09
C VAL A 49 -10.55 -12.78 1.45
N LYS A 50 -10.20 -12.85 0.17
CA LYS A 50 -9.74 -11.69 -0.59
C LYS A 50 -10.73 -11.38 -1.70
N PHE A 51 -11.11 -10.11 -1.81
CA PHE A 51 -11.92 -9.60 -2.91
C PHE A 51 -11.06 -8.69 -3.76
N VAL A 52 -10.97 -8.97 -5.05
CA VAL A 52 -10.29 -8.09 -6.00
C VAL A 52 -11.35 -7.48 -6.89
N VAL A 53 -11.45 -6.15 -6.85
CA VAL A 53 -12.46 -5.42 -7.60
C VAL A 53 -11.78 -4.67 -8.74
N GLY A 54 -12.15 -5.02 -9.97
CA GLY A 54 -11.61 -4.40 -11.17
C GLY A 54 -12.73 -3.82 -12.03
N GLY A 55 -12.34 -2.95 -12.95
CA GLY A 55 -13.28 -2.35 -13.89
C GLY A 55 -12.90 -0.94 -14.25
N THR A 56 -13.66 -0.34 -15.15
CA THR A 56 -13.45 1.04 -15.59
C THR A 56 -14.18 2.07 -14.74
N ASN A 57 -15.31 1.68 -14.15
CA ASN A 57 -16.13 2.57 -13.33
C ASN A 57 -16.66 1.82 -12.11
N GLY A 58 -16.92 2.55 -11.03
CA GLY A 58 -17.59 2.01 -9.86
C GLY A 58 -16.75 1.14 -8.96
N LYS A 59 -15.43 1.04 -9.18
CA LYS A 59 -14.56 0.21 -8.33
C LYS A 59 -14.57 0.69 -6.88
N GLY A 60 -14.39 1.99 -6.69
CA GLY A 60 -14.39 2.59 -5.34
C GLY A 60 -15.72 2.45 -4.63
N SER A 61 -16.82 2.65 -5.35
CA SER A 61 -18.16 2.50 -4.77
C SER A 61 -18.44 1.06 -4.37
N THR A 62 -18.05 0.10 -5.20
CA THR A 62 -18.20 -1.32 -4.88
C THR A 62 -17.39 -1.70 -3.64
N CYS A 63 -16.14 -1.23 -3.56
CA CYS A 63 -15.30 -1.48 -2.40
C CYS A 63 -15.88 -0.87 -1.12
N ALA A 64 -16.42 0.35 -1.20
CA ALA A 64 -17.03 1.00 -0.05
C ALA A 64 -18.26 0.23 0.44
N MET A 65 -19.07 -0.28 -0.47
CA MET A 65 -20.24 -1.07 -0.12
C MET A 65 -19.84 -2.41 0.50
N LEU A 66 -18.85 -3.09 -0.06
CA LEU A 66 -18.34 -4.33 0.51
C LEU A 66 -17.78 -4.10 1.92
N GLU A 67 -17.00 -3.05 2.10
CA GLU A 67 -16.49 -2.70 3.42
C GLU A 67 -17.61 -2.51 4.43
N ALA A 68 -18.62 -1.73 4.06
CA ALA A 68 -19.74 -1.44 4.95
C ALA A 68 -20.52 -2.71 5.32
N ILE A 69 -20.78 -3.57 4.34
CA ILE A 69 -21.50 -4.82 4.56
C ILE A 69 -20.71 -5.76 5.48
N LEU A 70 -19.44 -5.92 5.20
CA LEU A 70 -18.59 -6.85 5.96
C LEU A 70 -18.37 -6.36 7.40
N LEU A 71 -18.20 -5.06 7.59
CA LEU A 71 -18.09 -4.49 8.93
C LEU A 71 -19.39 -4.65 9.71
N ALA A 72 -20.53 -4.42 9.06
CA ALA A 72 -21.83 -4.62 9.70
C ALA A 72 -22.06 -6.08 10.09
N ALA A 73 -21.48 -7.01 9.34
CA ALA A 73 -21.56 -8.44 9.63
C ALA A 73 -20.59 -8.90 10.73
N GLY A 74 -19.74 -8.01 11.23
CA GLY A 74 -18.82 -8.31 12.32
C GLY A 74 -17.44 -8.79 11.89
N TYR A 75 -17.11 -8.70 10.60
CA TYR A 75 -15.79 -9.10 10.11
C TYR A 75 -14.78 -7.99 10.29
N LYS A 76 -13.51 -8.38 10.38
CA LYS A 76 -12.40 -7.46 10.29
C LYS A 76 -12.07 -7.25 8.82
N VAL A 77 -11.95 -5.99 8.39
CA VAL A 77 -11.81 -5.66 6.96
C VAL A 77 -10.62 -4.76 6.75
N GLY A 78 -9.74 -5.18 5.84
CA GLY A 78 -8.72 -4.31 5.28
C GLY A 78 -9.13 -3.93 3.87
N LEU A 79 -8.95 -2.68 3.49
CA LEU A 79 -9.31 -2.18 2.18
C LEU A 79 -8.15 -1.37 1.60
N TYR A 80 -7.79 -1.67 0.35
CA TYR A 80 -6.84 -0.86 -0.39
C TYR A 80 -7.48 -0.38 -1.69
N THR A 81 -7.44 0.93 -1.91
CA THR A 81 -7.99 1.56 -3.12
C THR A 81 -7.03 2.61 -3.66
N SER A 82 -7.18 2.94 -4.94
CA SER A 82 -6.45 4.01 -5.60
C SER A 82 -7.31 4.68 -6.66
N PRO A 83 -7.05 5.92 -6.99
CA PRO A 83 -6.10 6.84 -6.37
C PRO A 83 -6.66 7.48 -5.08
N HIS A 84 -5.80 8.21 -4.37
CA HIS A 84 -6.26 9.06 -3.27
C HIS A 84 -6.66 10.45 -3.79
N LEU A 85 -7.44 11.17 -3.00
CA LEU A 85 -7.88 12.52 -3.36
C LEU A 85 -6.96 13.60 -2.76
N ILE A 86 -6.62 13.46 -1.51
CA ILE A 86 -5.81 14.45 -0.78
C ILE A 86 -4.57 13.79 -0.20
N ASP A 87 -4.74 12.78 0.64
CA ASP A 87 -3.65 12.11 1.33
C ASP A 87 -3.48 10.67 0.90
N PHE A 88 -2.23 10.23 0.75
CA PHE A 88 -1.92 8.85 0.40
C PHE A 88 -2.57 7.85 1.36
N ASN A 89 -2.72 8.21 2.63
CA ASN A 89 -3.32 7.36 3.67
C ASN A 89 -4.73 6.89 3.31
N GLU A 90 -5.45 7.65 2.48
CA GLU A 90 -6.80 7.28 2.04
C GLU A 90 -6.83 5.95 1.29
N ARG A 91 -5.70 5.54 0.73
CA ARG A 91 -5.61 4.30 -0.03
C ARG A 91 -5.76 3.06 0.83
N ALA A 92 -5.44 3.15 2.12
CA ALA A 92 -5.49 2.01 3.03
C ALA A 92 -6.43 2.30 4.20
N ARG A 93 -7.37 1.39 4.42
CA ARG A 93 -8.32 1.48 5.52
C ARG A 93 -8.31 0.18 6.29
N VAL A 94 -8.37 0.27 7.60
CA VAL A 94 -8.46 -0.89 8.47
C VAL A 94 -9.69 -0.74 9.35
N ASN A 95 -10.62 -1.66 9.23
CA ASN A 95 -11.89 -1.65 9.95
C ASN A 95 -12.63 -0.32 9.83
N GLY A 96 -12.65 0.24 8.63
CA GLY A 96 -13.37 1.47 8.32
C GLY A 96 -12.63 2.75 8.64
N GLN A 97 -11.40 2.67 9.11
CA GLN A 97 -10.59 3.84 9.45
C GLN A 97 -9.39 3.98 8.54
N ILE A 98 -9.11 5.21 8.11
CA ILE A 98 -7.94 5.52 7.30
C ILE A 98 -6.67 5.19 8.08
N ALA A 99 -5.71 4.54 7.42
CA ALA A 99 -4.45 4.16 8.04
C ALA A 99 -3.64 5.37 8.51
N THR A 100 -2.95 5.21 9.61
CA THR A 100 -2.05 6.24 10.13
C THR A 100 -0.74 6.24 9.34
N ASP A 101 0.00 7.35 9.41
CA ASP A 101 1.32 7.45 8.79
C ASP A 101 2.24 6.33 9.28
N ALA A 102 2.24 6.05 10.58
CA ALA A 102 3.07 5.01 11.17
C ALA A 102 2.75 3.63 10.59
N ALA A 103 1.46 3.33 10.41
CA ALA A 103 1.03 2.04 9.85
C ALA A 103 1.47 1.88 8.39
N LEU A 104 1.63 2.97 7.65
CA LEU A 104 2.10 2.94 6.26
C LEU A 104 3.62 2.96 6.15
N ILE A 105 4.30 3.65 7.06
CA ILE A 105 5.77 3.75 7.04
C ILE A 105 6.42 2.39 7.30
N GLU A 106 5.88 1.61 8.21
CA GLU A 106 6.44 0.32 8.55
C GLU A 106 6.63 -0.58 7.32
N PRO A 107 5.58 -0.90 6.53
CA PRO A 107 5.77 -1.72 5.33
C PRO A 107 6.63 -1.05 4.27
N VAL A 108 6.53 0.25 4.10
CA VAL A 108 7.34 0.99 3.12
C VAL A 108 8.82 0.86 3.43
N SER A 109 9.19 0.85 4.69
CA SER A 109 10.58 0.76 5.10
C SER A 109 11.26 -0.54 4.68
N TYR A 110 10.50 -1.60 4.40
CA TYR A 110 11.06 -2.85 3.90
C TYR A 110 11.48 -2.79 2.44
N THR A 111 10.91 -1.88 1.66
CA THR A 111 11.19 -1.82 0.23
C THR A 111 12.60 -1.37 -0.10
N HIS A 112 13.21 -0.53 0.74
CA HIS A 112 14.55 -0.04 0.49
C HIS A 112 15.63 -1.10 0.72
N LEU A 113 15.29 -2.18 1.40
CA LEU A 113 16.23 -3.27 1.67
C LEU A 113 16.48 -4.14 0.45
N THR A 114 15.63 -4.02 -0.57
CA THR A 114 15.73 -4.84 -1.77
C THR A 114 15.83 -4.00 -3.01
N LEU A 115 14.74 -3.92 -3.72
CA LEU A 115 14.60 -3.28 -5.02
C LEU A 115 13.61 -2.15 -4.92
N PRO A 116 13.76 -1.13 -5.77
CA PRO A 116 12.71 -0.14 -5.90
C PRO A 116 11.41 -0.84 -6.26
N THR A 117 10.37 -0.63 -5.52
CA THR A 117 9.17 -1.42 -5.66
C THR A 117 7.93 -0.65 -5.64
N ILE A 118 6.93 -1.15 -6.20
CA ILE A 118 5.78 -0.65 -6.20
C ILE A 118 4.66 -1.24 -6.39
N LEU A 119 3.61 -1.01 -6.30
CA LEU A 119 2.62 -1.56 -6.35
C LEU A 119 1.48 -1.25 -6.60
N LEU A 120 0.59 -1.51 -7.04
CA LEU A 120 -0.43 -1.37 -7.00
C LEU A 120 -1.51 -1.67 -7.56
N VAL A 121 -2.34 -1.48 -7.74
CA VAL A 121 -3.58 -2.02 -8.11
C VAL A 121 -4.60 -1.11 -8.71
#